data_3423206ddb3cb0a80d193eec6b67cebe
#
_entry.id   3423206ddb3cb0a80d193eec6b67cebe
#
_cell.length_a   1.000
_cell.length_b   1.000
_cell.length_c   1.000
_cell.angle_alpha   90.00
_cell.angle_beta   90.00
_cell.angle_gamma   90.00
#
_symmetry.space_group_name_H-M   'P 1'
#
loop_
_entity.id
_entity.type
_entity.pdbx_description
1 polymer ?
#
loop_
_entity_poly.entity_id
_entity_poly.type
_entity_poly.pdbx_seq_one_letter_code
_entity_poly.pdbx_strand_id
1 'polypeptide(L)' 'MLTIGGVKIGKNLRRVREEKLMTQQEVATAADLNLSTVMRIENDRVEPRFSTIRKLANALGVDARELTRKEG' A
#
# COMPACT_ATOMS: atom_id res chain seq x y z
N MET A 1 9.44 -21.09 -10.55
CA MET A 1 9.96 -20.80 -9.24
C MET A 1 9.13 -19.72 -8.58
N LEU A 2 8.80 -19.95 -7.36
CA LEU A 2 7.97 -19.00 -6.67
C LEU A 2 8.76 -17.90 -6.04
N THR A 3 8.25 -16.74 -6.12
CA THR A 3 8.78 -15.62 -5.40
C THR A 3 8.04 -15.52 -4.09
N ILE A 4 8.78 -15.57 -3.01
CA ILE A 4 8.15 -15.51 -1.71
C ILE A 4 8.28 -14.15 -1.16
N GLY A 5 8.62 -13.20 -1.66
CA GLY A 5 8.66 -11.88 -1.10
C GLY A 5 7.30 -11.24 -1.15
N GLY A 6 7.21 -10.02 -0.83
CA GLY A 6 6.00 -9.26 -0.96
C GLY A 6 5.70 -8.98 -2.43
N VAL A 7 4.63 -8.25 -2.66
CA VAL A 7 4.27 -7.84 -4.00
C VAL A 7 4.36 -6.32 -4.08
N LYS A 8 4.65 -5.87 -5.28
CA LYS A 8 4.70 -4.43 -5.51
C LYS A 8 3.27 -3.92 -5.64
N ILE A 9 2.93 -2.96 -4.82
CA ILE A 9 1.57 -2.44 -4.79
C ILE A 9 1.52 -0.93 -5.00
N GLY A 10 2.63 -0.33 -5.42
CA GLY A 10 2.73 1.11 -5.44
C GLY A 10 1.65 1.81 -6.23
N LYS A 11 1.38 1.33 -7.44
CA LYS A 11 0.35 1.95 -8.28
C LYS A 11 -1.02 1.81 -7.66
N ASN A 12 -1.33 0.62 -7.15
CA ASN A 12 -2.62 0.40 -6.52
C ASN A 12 -2.78 1.25 -5.27
N LEU A 13 -1.73 1.30 -4.46
CA LEU A 13 -1.77 2.09 -3.24
C LEU A 13 -2.02 3.56 -3.56
N ARG A 14 -1.29 4.10 -4.52
CA ARG A 14 -1.48 5.50 -4.89
C ARG A 14 -2.88 5.75 -5.42
N ARG A 15 -3.35 4.87 -6.30
CA ARG A 15 -4.68 5.03 -6.88
C ARG A 15 -5.76 5.05 -5.82
N VAL A 16 -5.74 4.06 -4.91
CA VAL A 16 -6.76 3.98 -3.88
C VAL A 16 -6.66 5.17 -2.93
N ARG A 17 -5.42 5.54 -2.58
CA ARG A 17 -5.22 6.70 -1.70
C ARG A 17 -5.81 7.96 -2.32
N GLU A 18 -5.56 8.17 -3.60
CA GLU A 18 -6.07 9.37 -4.29
C GLU A 18 -7.59 9.31 -4.42
N GLU A 19 -8.14 8.13 -4.66
CA GLU A 19 -9.60 7.97 -4.71
C GLU A 19 -10.23 8.33 -3.38
N LYS A 20 -9.51 8.09 -2.29
CA LYS A 20 -10.00 8.42 -0.95
C LYS A 20 -9.65 9.84 -0.53
N LEU A 21 -8.99 10.59 -1.40
CA LEU A 21 -8.58 11.97 -1.14
C LEU A 21 -7.69 12.09 0.09
N MET A 22 -6.80 11.12 0.26
CA MET A 22 -5.89 11.11 1.39
C MET A 22 -4.47 11.46 0.95
N THR A 23 -3.75 12.17 1.83
CA THR A 23 -2.33 12.40 1.60
C THR A 23 -1.53 11.18 2.03
N GLN A 24 -0.28 11.12 1.59
CA GLN A 24 0.61 10.06 2.04
C GLN A 24 0.77 10.06 3.55
N GLN A 25 0.86 11.27 4.15
CA GLN A 25 1.00 11.38 5.60
C GLN A 25 -0.25 10.86 6.30
N GLU A 26 -1.42 11.14 5.77
CA GLU A 26 -2.65 10.66 6.37
C GLU A 26 -2.73 9.13 6.36
N VAL A 27 -2.32 8.54 5.24
CA VAL A 27 -2.30 7.09 5.15
C VAL A 27 -1.27 6.52 6.14
N ALA A 28 -0.09 7.13 6.20
CA ALA A 28 0.95 6.66 7.12
C ALA A 28 0.46 6.70 8.57
N THR A 29 -0.16 7.81 8.96
CA THR A 29 -0.69 7.94 10.31
C THR A 29 -1.77 6.90 10.59
N ALA A 30 -2.71 6.75 9.66
CA ALA A 30 -3.81 5.80 9.84
C ALA A 30 -3.34 4.35 9.85
N ALA A 31 -2.28 4.04 9.11
CA ALA A 31 -1.73 2.68 9.04
C ALA A 31 -0.67 2.42 10.10
N ASP A 32 -0.34 3.43 10.92
CA ASP A 32 0.72 3.32 11.93
C ASP A 32 2.06 2.97 11.27
N LEU A 33 2.37 3.69 10.21
CA LEU A 33 3.62 3.53 9.48
C LEU A 33 4.31 4.89 9.37
N ASN A 34 5.61 4.86 9.10
CA ASN A 34 6.34 6.08 8.81
C ASN A 34 5.98 6.59 7.42
N LEU A 35 5.99 7.89 7.25
CA LEU A 35 5.76 8.49 5.93
C LEU A 35 6.74 7.94 4.90
N SER A 36 8.02 7.81 5.27
CA SER A 36 9.01 7.31 4.33
C SER A 36 8.68 5.89 3.85
N THR A 37 8.07 5.08 4.72
CA THR A 37 7.66 3.74 4.34
C THR A 37 6.58 3.80 3.27
N VAL A 38 5.57 4.66 3.46
CA VAL A 38 4.50 4.80 2.47
C VAL A 38 5.08 5.29 1.14
N MET A 39 5.98 6.26 1.19
CA MET A 39 6.60 6.78 -0.03
C MET A 39 7.36 5.71 -0.78
N ARG A 40 8.14 4.90 -0.06
CA ARG A 40 8.91 3.83 -0.70
C ARG A 40 8.00 2.78 -1.33
N ILE A 41 6.90 2.45 -0.66
CA ILE A 41 5.96 1.48 -1.20
C ILE A 41 5.31 2.02 -2.47
N GLU A 42 4.89 3.28 -2.45
CA GLU A 42 4.25 3.87 -3.64
C GLU A 42 5.21 3.97 -4.82
N ASN A 43 6.50 4.11 -4.54
CA ASN A 43 7.50 4.19 -5.60
C ASN A 43 8.10 2.83 -5.96
N ASP A 44 7.50 1.75 -5.43
CA ASP A 44 7.95 0.37 -5.69
C ASP A 44 9.41 0.14 -5.32
N ARG A 45 9.88 0.91 -4.34
CA ARG A 45 11.23 0.72 -3.81
C ARG A 45 11.32 -0.45 -2.86
N VAL A 46 10.19 -0.85 -2.28
CA VAL A 46 10.13 -1.99 -1.37
C VAL A 46 8.87 -2.77 -1.68
N GLU A 47 8.92 -4.06 -1.36
CA GLU A 47 7.77 -4.93 -1.49
C GLU A 47 7.26 -5.19 -0.08
N PRO A 48 6.11 -4.62 0.30
CA PRO A 48 5.64 -4.74 1.67
C PRO A 48 5.21 -6.17 1.99
N ARG A 49 5.32 -6.52 3.25
CA ARG A 49 4.80 -7.80 3.74
C ARG A 49 3.28 -7.73 3.76
N PHE A 50 2.65 -8.90 3.77
CA PHE A 50 1.19 -8.94 3.81
C PHE A 50 0.64 -8.23 5.04
N SER A 51 1.33 -8.29 6.18
CA SER A 51 0.86 -7.58 7.35
C SER A 51 0.82 -6.08 7.13
N THR A 52 1.80 -5.55 6.42
CA THR A 52 1.82 -4.13 6.07
C THR A 52 0.71 -3.78 5.09
N ILE A 53 0.47 -4.65 4.11
CA ILE A 53 -0.61 -4.44 3.15
C ILE A 53 -1.95 -4.39 3.87
N ARG A 54 -2.16 -5.25 4.85
CA ARG A 54 -3.39 -5.22 5.64
C ARG A 54 -3.55 -3.91 6.40
N LYS A 55 -2.47 -3.41 6.99
CA LYS A 55 -2.53 -2.13 7.68
C LYS A 55 -2.92 -1.02 6.73
N LEU A 56 -2.36 -1.04 5.53
CA LEU A 56 -2.69 -0.03 4.53
C LEU A 56 -4.14 -0.15 4.07
N ALA A 57 -4.60 -1.37 3.83
CA ALA A 57 -5.97 -1.59 3.41
C ALA A 57 -6.95 -1.12 4.48
N ASN A 58 -6.66 -1.42 5.75
CA ASN A 58 -7.49 -0.96 6.84
C ASN A 58 -7.52 0.57 6.92
N ALA A 59 -6.36 1.18 6.74
CA ALA A 59 -6.26 2.64 6.78
C ALA A 59 -7.08 3.27 5.67
N LEU A 60 -7.13 2.62 4.52
CA LEU A 60 -7.86 3.13 3.36
C LEU A 60 -9.32 2.69 3.34
N GLY A 61 -9.71 1.79 4.23
CA GLY A 61 -11.07 1.31 4.28
C GLY A 61 -11.46 0.43 3.10
N VAL A 62 -10.50 -0.34 2.57
CA VAL A 62 -10.75 -1.22 1.43
C VAL A 62 -10.27 -2.63 1.76
N ASP A 63 -10.69 -3.59 0.94
CA ASP A 63 -10.18 -4.94 1.02
C ASP A 63 -8.72 -4.95 0.56
N ALA A 64 -7.90 -5.76 1.22
CA ALA A 64 -6.48 -5.83 0.86
C ALA A 64 -6.28 -6.23 -0.60
N ARG A 65 -7.23 -6.96 -1.18
CA ARG A 65 -7.14 -7.35 -2.59
C ARG A 65 -7.15 -6.15 -3.53
N GLU A 66 -7.70 -5.01 -3.07
CA GLU A 66 -7.65 -3.80 -3.90
C GLU A 66 -6.23 -3.31 -4.09
N LEU A 67 -5.34 -3.65 -3.17
CA LEU A 67 -3.95 -3.23 -3.26
C LEU A 67 -3.08 -4.23 -3.99
N THR A 68 -3.49 -5.50 -4.02
CA THR A 68 -2.64 -6.56 -4.57
C THR A 68 -3.08 -7.05 -5.93
N ARG A 69 -4.26 -6.65 -6.41
CA ARG A 69 -4.72 -7.15 -7.70
C ARG A 69 -3.86 -6.59 -8.82
N LYS A 70 -3.78 -7.35 -9.90
CA LYS A 70 -2.99 -6.93 -11.03
C LYS A 70 -3.62 -5.73 -11.73
N GLU A 71 -2.75 -4.83 -12.15
CA GLU A 71 -3.17 -3.72 -12.98
C GLU A 71 -3.20 -4.16 -14.43
N GLY A 72 -4.18 -3.80 -15.09
CA GLY A 72 -4.20 -3.89 -16.53
C GLY A 72 -4.26 -5.02 -17.30
#